data_f7f0d019892fe427e1882a9bcc88aa52
#
_entry.id   f7f0d019892fe427e1882a9bcc88aa52
#
_cell.length_a   1.000
_cell.length_b   1.000
_cell.length_c   1.000
_cell.angle_alpha   90.00
_cell.angle_beta   90.00
_cell.angle_gamma   90.00
#
_symmetry.space_group_name_H-M   'P 1'
#
loop_
_entity.id
_entity.type
_entity.pdbx_description
1 polymer ?
#
loop_
_entity_poly.entity_id
_entity_poly.type
_entity_poly.pdbx_seq_one_letter_code
_entity_poly.pdbx_strand_id
1 'polypeptide(L)'
;MPSIKNLHNVNMQRRGVMVAGLAGASAFLVGTGGSAWAQAIEEKGKVERKTLKPVESMVPGFPKVQLREFTYQPGASSKAKMQNAMVCQCTRGTLEVSQDDKSFTAKTGDIWTCKVGLIEGTANKGSVPATMRVIDLLPA
;
A
#
# COMPACT_ATOMS: atom_id res chain seq x y z
N MET A 1 -49.76 13.67 1.84
CA MET A 1 -48.73 12.82 1.28
C MET A 1 -47.48 13.68 1.05
N PRO A 2 -46.38 13.36 1.64
CA PRO A 2 -45.14 14.10 1.36
C PRO A 2 -44.72 13.81 -0.08
N SER A 3 -44.44 14.88 -0.80
CA SER A 3 -44.09 14.85 -2.22
C SER A 3 -42.79 14.05 -2.43
N ILE A 4 -42.83 13.12 -3.37
CA ILE A 4 -41.67 12.31 -3.83
C ILE A 4 -40.47 13.18 -4.24
N LYS A 5 -40.69 14.45 -4.53
CA LYS A 5 -39.63 15.40 -4.89
C LYS A 5 -38.63 15.67 -3.76
N ASN A 6 -39.01 15.56 -2.50
CA ASN A 6 -38.10 15.80 -1.37
C ASN A 6 -37.15 14.63 -1.08
N LEU A 7 -37.53 13.42 -1.46
CA LEU A 7 -36.64 12.24 -1.30
C LEU A 7 -35.48 12.24 -2.30
N HIS A 8 -35.68 12.83 -3.47
CA HIS A 8 -34.61 12.90 -4.48
C HIS A 8 -33.51 13.90 -4.10
N ASN A 9 -33.91 15.01 -3.48
CA ASN A 9 -32.92 16.02 -3.05
C ASN A 9 -32.03 15.54 -1.89
N VAL A 10 -32.59 14.77 -0.97
CA VAL A 10 -31.83 14.24 0.17
C VAL A 10 -30.76 13.23 -0.30
N ASN A 11 -31.08 12.45 -1.32
CA ASN A 11 -30.12 11.47 -1.86
C ASN A 11 -28.99 12.12 -2.67
N MET A 12 -29.28 13.21 -3.37
CA MET A 12 -28.25 13.92 -4.13
C MET A 12 -27.26 14.65 -3.22
N GLN A 13 -27.73 15.24 -2.13
CA GLN A 13 -26.86 15.91 -1.15
C GLN A 13 -25.94 14.90 -0.42
N ARG A 14 -26.47 13.72 -0.10
CA ARG A 14 -25.63 12.68 0.52
C ARG A 14 -24.53 12.15 -0.40
N ARG A 15 -24.82 12.04 -1.69
CA ARG A 15 -23.81 11.64 -2.68
C ARG A 15 -22.73 12.70 -2.88
N GLY A 16 -23.12 13.98 -2.88
CA GLY A 16 -22.16 15.09 -3.00
C GLY A 16 -21.20 15.19 -1.81
N VAL A 17 -21.70 14.96 -0.60
CA VAL A 17 -20.89 15.00 0.62
C VAL A 17 -19.89 13.84 0.67
N MET A 18 -20.28 12.65 0.19
CA MET A 18 -19.35 11.50 0.12
C MET A 18 -18.21 11.72 -0.88
N VAL A 19 -18.49 12.34 -2.02
CA VAL A 19 -17.46 12.64 -3.02
C VAL A 19 -16.48 13.70 -2.52
N ALA A 20 -16.96 14.72 -1.82
CA ALA A 20 -16.10 15.74 -1.22
C ALA A 20 -15.22 15.17 -0.09
N GLY A 21 -15.75 14.22 0.71
CA GLY A 21 -14.97 13.55 1.76
C GLY A 21 -13.86 12.67 1.22
N LEU A 22 -14.08 11.99 0.08
CA LEU A 22 -13.09 11.15 -0.56
C LEU A 22 -11.95 11.96 -1.20
N ALA A 23 -12.26 13.11 -1.79
CA ALA A 23 -11.25 14.00 -2.36
C ALA A 23 -10.37 14.65 -1.27
N GLY A 24 -10.95 14.97 -0.10
CA GLY A 24 -10.20 15.46 1.05
C GLY A 24 -9.26 14.43 1.68
N ALA A 25 -9.65 13.17 1.69
CA ALA A 25 -8.82 12.09 2.23
C ALA A 25 -7.58 11.80 1.35
N SER A 26 -7.70 11.94 0.04
CA SER A 26 -6.59 11.72 -0.88
C SER A 26 -5.49 12.76 -0.75
N ALA A 27 -5.85 14.01 -0.50
CA ALA A 27 -4.88 15.09 -0.33
C ALA A 27 -4.11 15.00 1.00
N PHE A 28 -4.70 14.36 2.01
CA PHE A 28 -4.08 14.26 3.33
C PHE A 28 -2.97 13.21 3.41
N LEU A 29 -3.02 12.18 2.57
CA LEU A 29 -2.03 11.10 2.56
C LEU A 29 -0.69 11.49 1.92
N VAL A 30 -0.67 12.57 1.16
CA VAL A 30 0.55 13.04 0.47
C VAL A 30 1.38 13.97 1.35
N GLY A 31 0.79 14.59 2.38
CA GLY A 31 1.42 15.68 3.14
C GLY A 31 2.19 15.28 4.40
N THR A 32 1.97 14.10 4.93
CA THR A 32 2.64 13.66 6.16
C THR A 32 3.64 12.57 5.85
N GLY A 33 4.68 12.93 5.13
CA GLY A 33 5.80 12.07 4.80
C GLY A 33 6.52 11.56 6.03
N GLY A 34 5.92 10.65 6.78
CA GLY A 34 6.44 10.19 8.03
C GLY A 34 7.49 9.11 7.94
N SER A 35 7.60 8.33 6.91
CA SER A 35 8.57 7.25 6.90
C SER A 35 9.49 7.32 5.69
N ALA A 36 10.77 7.45 5.98
CA ALA A 36 11.86 7.48 5.00
C ALA A 36 12.14 6.10 4.35
N TRP A 37 11.26 5.12 4.49
CA TRP A 37 11.46 3.77 3.97
C TRP A 37 11.19 3.60 2.48
N ALA A 38 10.35 4.44 1.92
CA ALA A 38 10.07 4.47 0.50
C ALA A 38 9.55 5.84 0.08
N GLN A 39 9.95 6.28 -1.11
CA GLN A 39 9.41 7.46 -1.73
C GLN A 39 8.28 7.02 -2.67
N ALA A 40 7.03 7.35 -2.32
CA ALA A 40 5.87 7.05 -3.15
C ALA A 40 5.96 7.82 -4.47
N ILE A 41 5.79 7.10 -5.59
CA ILE A 41 5.74 7.67 -6.94
C ILE A 41 4.29 7.73 -7.40
N GLU A 42 3.52 6.68 -7.13
CA GLU A 42 2.13 6.54 -7.57
C GLU A 42 1.37 5.65 -6.60
N GLU A 43 0.10 5.97 -6.38
CA GLU A 43 -0.81 5.13 -5.62
C GLU A 43 -2.22 5.28 -6.17
N LYS A 44 -2.91 4.17 -6.37
CA LYS A 44 -4.31 4.12 -6.81
C LYS A 44 -5.11 3.18 -5.94
N GLY A 45 -6.37 3.53 -5.71
CA GLY A 45 -7.28 2.72 -4.90
C GLY A 45 -6.91 2.74 -3.43
N LYS A 46 -7.41 1.75 -2.70
CA LYS A 46 -7.24 1.66 -1.24
C LYS A 46 -6.12 0.68 -0.88
N VAL A 47 -5.08 1.20 -0.26
CA VAL A 47 -3.99 0.43 0.33
C VAL A 47 -3.96 0.69 1.83
N GLU A 48 -4.18 -0.34 2.62
CA GLU A 48 -4.10 -0.27 4.08
C GLU A 48 -2.68 -0.64 4.52
N ARG A 49 -2.15 0.11 5.50
CA ARG A 49 -0.79 -0.08 6.00
C ARG A 49 -0.79 -0.29 7.50
N LYS A 50 0.03 -1.23 7.93
CA LYS A 50 0.35 -1.46 9.33
C LYS A 50 1.86 -1.53 9.49
N THR A 51 2.41 -0.72 10.37
CA THR A 51 3.84 -0.70 10.67
C THR A 51 4.06 -1.02 12.13
N LEU A 52 4.88 -2.01 12.42
CA LEU A 52 5.29 -2.36 13.77
C LEU A 52 6.54 -1.57 14.16
N LYS A 53 6.83 -1.51 15.46
CA LYS A 53 8.07 -0.89 15.93
C LYS A 53 9.28 -1.69 15.44
N PRO A 54 10.39 -1.02 15.11
CA PRO A 54 11.64 -1.71 14.81
C PRO A 54 12.11 -2.52 16.01
N VAL A 55 12.73 -3.64 15.73
CA VAL A 55 13.37 -4.49 16.75
C VAL A 55 14.86 -4.62 16.47
N GLU A 56 15.64 -4.88 17.51
CA GLU A 56 17.07 -5.16 17.39
C GLU A 56 17.31 -6.40 16.52
N SER A 57 18.34 -6.38 15.71
CA SER A 57 18.66 -7.41 14.76
C SER A 57 20.06 -7.97 15.00
N MET A 58 20.21 -9.26 14.83
CA MET A 58 21.51 -9.96 14.82
C MET A 58 22.04 -10.15 13.40
N VAL A 59 21.38 -9.59 12.38
CA VAL A 59 21.83 -9.69 10.98
C VAL A 59 22.97 -8.72 10.76
N PRO A 60 24.17 -9.19 10.36
CA PRO A 60 25.30 -8.32 10.14
C PRO A 60 25.00 -7.19 9.15
N GLY A 61 25.38 -5.96 9.49
CA GLY A 61 25.13 -4.78 8.66
C GLY A 61 23.75 -4.13 8.85
N PHE A 62 22.83 -4.80 9.56
CA PHE A 62 21.48 -4.29 9.79
C PHE A 62 21.11 -4.39 11.27
N PRO A 63 21.44 -3.36 12.07
CA PRO A 63 21.23 -3.41 13.52
C PRO A 63 19.76 -3.44 13.93
N LYS A 64 18.86 -3.10 13.04
CA LYS A 64 17.40 -3.19 13.28
C LYS A 64 16.68 -3.77 12.07
N VAL A 65 15.54 -4.41 12.33
CA VAL A 65 14.58 -4.84 11.32
C VAL A 65 13.19 -4.33 11.69
N GLN A 66 12.35 -4.13 10.69
CA GLN A 66 10.98 -3.63 10.90
C GLN A 66 9.99 -4.38 10.03
N LEU A 67 8.91 -4.83 10.64
CA LEU A 67 7.81 -5.46 9.90
C LEU A 67 6.77 -4.39 9.51
N ARG A 68 6.38 -4.42 8.24
CA ARG A 68 5.24 -3.67 7.71
C ARG A 68 4.31 -4.61 6.96
N GLU A 69 3.04 -4.28 6.96
CA GLU A 69 2.02 -5.03 6.25
C GLU A 69 1.21 -4.07 5.37
N PHE A 70 0.97 -4.48 4.12
CA PHE A 70 0.18 -3.73 3.15
C PHE A 70 -0.96 -4.60 2.67
N THR A 71 -2.18 -4.11 2.74
CA THR A 71 -3.34 -4.78 2.17
C THR A 71 -3.90 -3.94 1.02
N TYR A 72 -3.89 -4.52 -0.16
CA TYR A 72 -4.38 -3.92 -1.40
C TYR A 72 -5.79 -4.41 -1.65
N GLN A 73 -6.76 -3.50 -1.67
CA GLN A 73 -8.10 -3.82 -2.11
C GLN A 73 -8.11 -4.12 -3.62
N PRO A 74 -9.13 -4.84 -4.14
CA PRO A 74 -9.22 -5.10 -5.58
C PRO A 74 -9.10 -3.81 -6.40
N GLY A 75 -8.20 -3.81 -7.38
CA GLY A 75 -7.89 -2.66 -8.24
C GLY A 75 -6.88 -1.67 -7.65
N ALA A 76 -6.48 -1.83 -6.39
CA ALA A 76 -5.48 -0.96 -5.78
C ALA A 76 -4.06 -1.28 -6.27
N SER A 77 -3.24 -0.24 -6.34
CA SER A 77 -1.83 -0.36 -6.73
C SER A 77 -0.98 0.72 -6.07
N SER A 78 0.30 0.44 -5.95
CA SER A 78 1.29 1.42 -5.50
C SER A 78 2.59 1.25 -6.27
N LYS A 79 3.34 2.34 -6.41
CA LYS A 79 4.68 2.35 -6.98
C LYS A 79 5.56 3.23 -6.12
N ALA A 80 6.73 2.72 -5.74
CA ALA A 80 7.63 3.44 -4.84
C ALA A 80 9.08 3.10 -5.12
N LYS A 81 9.98 4.04 -4.79
CA LYS A 81 11.43 3.81 -4.79
C LYS A 81 11.85 3.33 -3.42
N MET A 82 12.49 2.18 -3.37
CA MET A 82 12.89 1.53 -2.11
C MET A 82 14.04 2.27 -1.44
N GLN A 83 13.86 2.63 -0.17
CA GLN A 83 14.89 3.29 0.64
C GLN A 83 15.73 2.29 1.44
N ASN A 84 15.21 1.10 1.68
CA ASN A 84 15.88 0.03 2.42
C ASN A 84 15.91 -1.25 1.59
N ALA A 85 16.89 -2.10 1.86
CA ALA A 85 16.80 -3.50 1.47
C ALA A 85 15.70 -4.17 2.27
N MET A 86 14.98 -5.10 1.66
CA MET A 86 13.83 -5.73 2.32
C MET A 86 13.53 -7.13 1.76
N VAL A 87 12.88 -7.90 2.59
CA VAL A 87 12.28 -9.19 2.22
C VAL A 87 10.77 -9.03 2.23
N CYS A 88 10.13 -9.42 1.14
CA CYS A 88 8.69 -9.34 0.96
C CYS A 88 8.08 -10.73 0.84
N GLN A 89 6.86 -10.88 1.31
CA GLN A 89 6.07 -12.10 1.18
C GLN A 89 4.61 -11.76 0.88
N CYS A 90 4.03 -12.44 -0.10
CA CYS A 90 2.58 -12.43 -0.27
C CYS A 90 1.96 -13.38 0.75
N THR A 91 1.13 -12.87 1.66
CA THR A 91 0.51 -13.68 2.72
C THR A 91 -0.96 -13.96 2.47
N ARG A 92 -1.59 -13.23 1.55
CA ARG A 92 -3.01 -13.38 1.19
C ARG A 92 -3.24 -12.92 -0.25
N GLY A 93 -4.06 -13.66 -0.97
CA GLY A 93 -4.42 -13.30 -2.34
C GLY A 93 -3.25 -13.43 -3.32
N THR A 94 -3.29 -12.63 -4.37
CA THR A 94 -2.29 -12.61 -5.44
C THR A 94 -1.96 -11.17 -5.79
N LEU A 95 -0.68 -10.88 -5.98
CA LEU A 95 -0.18 -9.55 -6.33
C LEU A 95 0.62 -9.61 -7.63
N GLU A 96 0.41 -8.64 -8.50
CA GLU A 96 1.32 -8.39 -9.62
C GLU A 96 2.42 -7.43 -9.16
N VAL A 97 3.66 -7.86 -9.27
CA VAL A 97 4.83 -7.11 -8.81
C VAL A 97 5.70 -6.75 -10.00
N SER A 98 6.10 -5.49 -10.07
CA SER A 98 7.09 -5.01 -11.04
C SER A 98 8.32 -4.48 -10.31
N GLN A 99 9.50 -4.84 -10.78
CA GLN A 99 10.79 -4.40 -10.22
C GLN A 99 11.66 -3.91 -11.39
N ASP A 100 11.83 -2.59 -11.52
CA ASP A 100 12.47 -1.94 -12.66
C ASP A 100 11.88 -2.46 -14.00
N ASP A 101 12.60 -3.33 -14.71
CA ASP A 101 12.21 -3.90 -16.01
C ASP A 101 11.60 -5.31 -15.93
N LYS A 102 11.49 -5.89 -14.72
CA LYS A 102 10.95 -7.23 -14.49
C LYS A 102 9.56 -7.17 -13.90
N SER A 103 8.74 -8.15 -14.22
CA SER A 103 7.41 -8.32 -13.63
C SER A 103 7.15 -9.79 -13.32
N PHE A 104 6.44 -10.04 -12.24
CA PHE A 104 6.03 -11.39 -11.86
C PHE A 104 4.73 -11.36 -11.06
N THR A 105 4.08 -12.50 -10.97
CA THR A 105 2.91 -12.72 -10.13
C THR A 105 3.34 -13.37 -8.83
N ALA A 106 3.07 -12.72 -7.70
CA ALA A 106 3.30 -13.26 -6.37
C ALA A 106 2.00 -13.87 -5.83
N LYS A 107 2.01 -15.18 -5.62
CA LYS A 107 0.91 -15.92 -4.99
C LYS A 107 1.15 -16.05 -3.50
N THR A 108 0.10 -16.37 -2.74
CA THR A 108 0.22 -16.62 -1.30
C THR A 108 1.34 -17.60 -0.98
N GLY A 109 2.28 -17.18 -0.13
CA GLY A 109 3.49 -17.92 0.24
C GLY A 109 4.75 -17.53 -0.51
N ASP A 110 4.64 -16.89 -1.68
CA ASP A 110 5.80 -16.47 -2.45
C ASP A 110 6.57 -15.36 -1.74
N ILE A 111 7.91 -15.42 -1.82
CA ILE A 111 8.83 -14.42 -1.28
C ILE A 111 9.66 -13.81 -2.41
N TRP A 112 9.99 -12.53 -2.23
CA TRP A 112 10.93 -11.80 -3.08
C TRP A 112 11.70 -10.78 -2.26
N THR A 113 12.68 -10.17 -2.85
CA THR A 113 13.52 -9.17 -2.18
C THR A 113 13.61 -7.90 -2.99
N CYS A 114 13.86 -6.80 -2.28
CA CYS A 114 14.13 -5.51 -2.90
C CYS A 114 15.48 -4.98 -2.40
N LYS A 115 16.24 -4.38 -3.30
CA LYS A 115 17.44 -3.62 -2.98
C LYS A 115 17.12 -2.14 -2.83
N VAL A 116 17.99 -1.41 -2.16
CA VAL A 116 17.93 0.06 -2.11
C VAL A 116 17.94 0.64 -3.53
N GLY A 117 17.10 1.62 -3.77
CA GLY A 117 17.01 2.31 -5.06
C GLY A 117 16.12 1.63 -6.11
N LEU A 118 15.68 0.39 -5.86
CA LEU A 118 14.74 -0.31 -6.73
C LEU A 118 13.40 0.43 -6.81
N ILE A 119 12.86 0.56 -8.00
CA ILE A 119 11.48 1.03 -8.18
C ILE A 119 10.58 -0.19 -8.28
N GLU A 120 9.72 -0.36 -7.27
CA GLU A 120 8.77 -1.46 -7.22
C GLU A 120 7.34 -0.95 -7.37
N GLY A 121 6.59 -1.60 -8.26
CA GLY A 121 5.15 -1.49 -8.38
C GLY A 121 4.48 -2.75 -7.83
N THR A 122 3.38 -2.59 -7.12
CA THR A 122 2.56 -3.69 -6.60
C THR A 122 1.11 -3.40 -6.91
N ALA A 123 0.40 -4.36 -7.49
CA ALA A 123 -1.00 -4.19 -7.85
C ALA A 123 -1.82 -5.43 -7.49
N ASN A 124 -3.04 -5.20 -7.01
CA ASN A 124 -4.05 -6.24 -6.88
C ASN A 124 -5.01 -6.18 -8.07
N LYS A 125 -4.81 -7.07 -9.03
CA LYS A 125 -5.68 -7.22 -10.21
C LYS A 125 -6.78 -8.25 -10.00
N GLY A 126 -6.85 -8.86 -8.82
CA GLY A 126 -7.85 -9.86 -8.47
C GLY A 126 -9.14 -9.25 -7.93
N SER A 127 -10.03 -10.11 -7.46
CA SER A 127 -11.35 -9.75 -6.95
C SER A 127 -11.45 -9.81 -5.41
N VAL A 128 -10.38 -10.21 -4.73
CA VAL A 128 -10.30 -10.28 -3.26
C VAL A 128 -9.12 -9.45 -2.77
N PRO A 129 -9.13 -8.98 -1.51
CA PRO A 129 -8.00 -8.28 -0.93
C PRO A 129 -6.73 -9.14 -0.98
N ALA A 130 -5.59 -8.50 -1.21
CA ALA A 130 -4.28 -9.14 -1.23
C ALA A 130 -3.34 -8.46 -0.24
N THR A 131 -2.58 -9.24 0.51
CA THR A 131 -1.72 -8.73 1.57
C THR A 131 -0.28 -9.13 1.34
N MET A 132 0.60 -8.16 1.52
CA MET A 132 2.05 -8.30 1.48
C MET A 132 2.63 -7.94 2.84
N ARG A 133 3.51 -8.79 3.36
CA ARG A 133 4.39 -8.45 4.48
C ARG A 133 5.75 -8.07 3.97
N VAL A 134 6.33 -7.08 4.61
CA VAL A 134 7.65 -6.56 4.29
C VAL A 134 8.49 -6.51 5.56
N ILE A 135 9.68 -7.09 5.50
CA ILE A 135 10.69 -6.93 6.55
C ILE A 135 11.76 -6.01 6.00
N ASP A 136 11.80 -4.79 6.51
CA ASP A 136 12.87 -3.83 6.20
C ASP A 136 14.13 -4.19 6.97
N LEU A 137 15.25 -4.19 6.27
CA LEU A 137 16.59 -4.32 6.84
C LEU A 137 17.13 -2.90 7.01
N LEU A 138 17.17 -2.42 8.25
CA LEU A 138 17.52 -1.04 8.56
C LEU A 138 19.03 -0.93 8.81
N PRO A 139 19.76 -0.17 7.97
CA PRO A 139 21.20 0.02 8.16
C PRO A 139 21.49 0.91 9.38
N ALA A 140 22.73 0.86 9.80
CA ALA A 140 23.21 1.72 10.88
C ALA A 140 23.14 3.22 10.54
#